data_e451582d2b196c0ed1cce18e7f48e4ad
#
_entry.id   e451582d2b196c0ed1cce18e7f48e4ad
#
_cell.length_a   1.000
_cell.length_b   1.000
_cell.length_c   1.000
_cell.angle_alpha   90.00
_cell.angle_beta   90.00
_cell.angle_gamma   90.00
#
_symmetry.space_group_name_H-M   'P 1'
#
loop_
_entity.id
_entity.type
_entity.pdbx_description
1 polymer ?
#
loop_
_entity_poly.entity_id
_entity_poly.type
_entity_poly.pdbx_seq_one_letter_code
_entity_poly.pdbx_strand_id
1 'polypeptide(L)'
;TNYQGNLTAFDIVQKRPVWNANASSFYSPIVVNNMIMVIQDNGSILSFSLANLSPSWTSEEYLRRELSSGAAYKNLLLVGDLDGYVHVINPMTGITVGRKKVSGNPIKNIVTFRDFAYVIDQESNIVAIKL
;
A
#
# COMPACT_ATOMS: atom_id res chain seq x y z
N THR A 1 20.20 -15.05 0.68
CA THR A 1 19.92 -14.49 2.03
C THR A 1 18.54 -13.87 2.04
N ASN A 2 17.61 -14.52 2.73
CA ASN A 2 16.27 -13.98 2.92
C ASN A 2 16.32 -12.88 3.96
N TYR A 3 16.13 -11.64 3.51
CA TYR A 3 15.94 -10.53 4.41
C TYR A 3 14.51 -10.59 4.96
N GLN A 4 14.37 -10.76 6.27
CA GLN A 4 13.07 -10.77 6.94
C GLN A 4 12.91 -9.49 7.72
N GLY A 5 11.86 -8.74 7.39
CA GLY A 5 11.47 -7.55 8.12
C GLY A 5 10.34 -7.81 9.10
N ASN A 6 10.09 -6.84 9.95
CA ASN A 6 9.00 -6.89 10.92
C ASN A 6 8.21 -5.58 10.90
N LEU A 7 6.90 -5.71 11.05
CA LEU A 7 6.04 -4.60 11.40
C LEU A 7 5.80 -4.65 12.91
N THR A 8 6.15 -3.58 13.62
CA THR A 8 6.03 -3.53 15.08
C THR A 8 5.19 -2.34 15.49
N ALA A 9 4.18 -2.59 16.32
CA ALA A 9 3.47 -1.54 17.03
C ALA A 9 4.15 -1.31 18.38
N PHE A 10 4.49 -0.05 18.69
CA PHE A 10 5.25 0.32 19.85
C PHE A 10 4.50 1.34 20.70
N ASP A 11 4.38 1.07 22.01
CA ASP A 11 3.82 2.03 22.96
C ASP A 11 4.91 3.03 23.38
N ILE A 12 4.78 4.27 22.91
CA ILE A 12 5.79 5.31 23.17
C ILE A 12 5.82 5.70 24.65
N VAL A 13 4.67 5.68 25.31
CA VAL A 13 4.57 6.07 26.72
C VAL A 13 5.20 5.02 27.63
N GLN A 14 4.86 3.74 27.40
CA GLN A 14 5.42 2.62 28.16
C GLN A 14 6.79 2.17 27.65
N LYS A 15 7.21 2.67 26.48
CA LYS A 15 8.51 2.39 25.86
C LYS A 15 8.74 0.90 25.64
N ARG A 16 7.72 0.20 25.15
CA ARG A 16 7.81 -1.24 24.86
C ARG A 16 7.00 -1.59 23.61
N PRO A 17 7.42 -2.66 22.89
CA PRO A 17 6.60 -3.18 21.80
C PRO A 17 5.34 -3.83 22.37
N VAL A 18 4.18 -3.60 21.70
CA VAL A 18 2.90 -4.19 22.10
C VAL A 18 2.42 -5.24 21.11
N TRP A 19 3.00 -5.26 19.92
CA TRP A 19 2.62 -6.20 18.87
C TRP A 19 3.68 -6.20 17.77
N ASN A 20 3.86 -7.36 17.13
CA ASN A 20 4.69 -7.42 15.96
C ASN A 20 4.21 -8.50 14.97
N ALA A 21 4.55 -8.34 13.70
CA ALA A 21 4.26 -9.31 12.64
C ALA A 21 5.41 -9.34 11.63
N ASN A 22 5.59 -10.48 10.99
CA ASN A 22 6.58 -10.60 9.92
C ASN A 22 6.06 -9.89 8.68
N ALA A 23 6.79 -8.88 8.23
CA ALA A 23 6.48 -8.14 7.01
C ALA A 23 7.75 -7.49 6.50
N SER A 24 8.00 -7.56 5.21
CA SER A 24 9.17 -6.95 4.59
C SER A 24 8.74 -5.95 3.54
N SER A 25 9.00 -4.66 3.78
CA SER A 25 8.58 -3.59 2.90
C SER A 25 9.59 -2.46 2.87
N PHE A 26 9.78 -1.88 1.68
CA PHE A 26 10.52 -0.63 1.51
C PHE A 26 9.65 0.61 1.74
N TYR A 27 8.37 0.45 1.94
CA TYR A 27 7.41 1.55 2.01
C TYR A 27 6.76 1.62 3.38
N SER A 28 6.31 2.82 3.74
CA SER A 28 5.55 3.02 4.96
C SER A 28 4.22 2.29 4.91
N PRO A 29 3.75 1.74 6.04
CA PRO A 29 2.40 1.19 6.11
C PRO A 29 1.34 2.25 5.78
N ILE A 30 0.22 1.81 5.23
CA ILE A 30 -0.89 2.70 4.87
C ILE A 30 -2.09 2.38 5.76
N VAL A 31 -2.72 3.41 6.30
CA VAL A 31 -3.92 3.28 7.13
C VAL A 31 -5.13 3.81 6.38
N VAL A 32 -6.13 2.96 6.19
CA VAL A 32 -7.41 3.32 5.58
C VAL A 32 -8.51 2.55 6.32
N ASN A 33 -9.58 3.24 6.72
CA ASN A 33 -10.76 2.62 7.31
C ASN A 33 -10.45 1.64 8.45
N ASN A 34 -9.61 2.05 9.38
CA ASN A 34 -9.23 1.24 10.55
C ASN A 34 -8.48 -0.05 10.19
N MET A 35 -7.91 -0.10 8.98
CA MET A 35 -7.04 -1.16 8.51
C MET A 35 -5.64 -0.61 8.29
N ILE A 36 -4.63 -1.38 8.65
CA ILE A 36 -3.24 -1.08 8.30
C ILE A 36 -2.80 -2.09 7.23
N MET A 37 -2.22 -1.57 6.15
CA MET A 37 -1.76 -2.40 5.04
C MET A 37 -0.28 -2.21 4.81
N VAL A 38 0.40 -3.31 4.50
CA VAL A 38 1.82 -3.34 4.19
C VAL A 38 2.00 -3.91 2.80
N ILE A 39 2.62 -3.12 1.92
CA ILE A 39 3.00 -3.58 0.58
C ILE A 39 4.36 -4.22 0.72
N GLN A 40 4.44 -5.53 0.55
CA GLN A 40 5.69 -6.25 0.70
C GLN A 40 6.56 -6.16 -0.57
N ASP A 41 7.84 -6.44 -0.40
CA ASP A 41 8.84 -6.33 -1.47
C ASP A 41 8.53 -7.25 -2.66
N ASN A 42 7.86 -8.37 -2.42
CA ASN A 42 7.48 -9.31 -3.47
C ASN A 42 6.18 -8.95 -4.19
N GLY A 43 5.49 -7.89 -3.76
CA GLY A 43 4.21 -7.45 -4.33
C GLY A 43 2.98 -7.99 -3.62
N SER A 44 3.14 -8.81 -2.57
CA SER A 44 1.98 -9.18 -1.76
C SER A 44 1.58 -8.03 -0.85
N ILE A 45 0.30 -7.93 -0.53
CA ILE A 45 -0.22 -6.90 0.38
C ILE A 45 -0.83 -7.59 1.59
N LEU A 46 -0.30 -7.26 2.77
CA LEU A 46 -0.82 -7.75 4.04
C LEU A 46 -1.73 -6.70 4.66
N SER A 47 -2.77 -7.15 5.32
CA SER A 47 -3.69 -6.26 6.03
C SER A 47 -3.93 -6.75 7.45
N PHE A 48 -3.99 -5.80 8.37
CA PHE A 48 -4.28 -6.04 9.77
C PHE A 48 -5.38 -5.09 10.23
N SER A 49 -6.23 -5.57 11.15
CA SER A 49 -7.21 -4.70 11.80
C SER A 49 -6.54 -3.85 12.87
N LEU A 50 -6.78 -2.54 12.87
CA LEU A 50 -6.29 -1.66 13.94
C LEU A 50 -7.03 -1.88 15.26
N ALA A 51 -8.25 -2.43 15.22
CA ALA A 51 -9.02 -2.65 16.44
C ALA A 51 -8.36 -3.66 17.36
N ASN A 52 -7.77 -4.73 16.82
CA ASN A 52 -7.17 -5.81 17.62
C ASN A 52 -5.82 -6.27 17.06
N LEU A 53 -5.29 -5.61 16.05
CA LEU A 53 -4.02 -5.92 15.37
C LEU A 53 -3.95 -7.36 14.85
N SER A 54 -5.09 -7.95 14.54
CA SER A 54 -5.14 -9.28 13.97
C SER A 54 -5.03 -9.25 12.45
N PRO A 55 -4.44 -10.29 11.81
CA PRO A 55 -4.44 -10.40 10.36
C PRO A 55 -5.86 -10.41 9.81
N SER A 56 -6.09 -9.69 8.69
CA SER A 56 -7.40 -9.62 8.04
C SER A 56 -7.38 -10.34 6.70
N TRP A 57 -6.68 -9.79 5.72
CA TRP A 57 -6.56 -10.42 4.41
C TRP A 57 -5.14 -10.27 3.87
N THR A 58 -4.80 -11.15 2.93
CA THR A 58 -3.56 -11.08 2.16
C THR A 58 -3.92 -11.14 0.69
N SER A 59 -3.36 -10.24 -0.11
CA SER A 59 -3.50 -10.27 -1.57
C SER A 59 -2.18 -10.66 -2.21
N GLU A 60 -2.21 -11.66 -3.08
CA GLU A 60 -1.07 -12.07 -3.89
C GLU A 60 -1.28 -11.76 -5.38
N GLU A 61 -2.30 -10.95 -5.69
CA GLU A 61 -2.67 -10.60 -7.06
C GLU A 61 -1.55 -9.86 -7.80
N TYR A 62 -0.72 -9.13 -7.07
CA TYR A 62 0.29 -8.25 -7.65
C TYR A 62 1.72 -8.75 -7.47
N LEU A 63 1.91 -10.04 -7.24
CA LEU A 63 3.25 -10.61 -7.16
C LEU A 63 4.03 -10.29 -8.44
N ARG A 64 5.29 -9.87 -8.28
CA ARG A 64 6.21 -9.51 -9.38
C ARG A 64 5.78 -8.32 -10.22
N ARG A 65 4.85 -7.50 -9.75
CA ARG A 65 4.43 -6.29 -10.45
C ARG A 65 5.19 -5.04 -10.03
N GLU A 66 6.13 -5.18 -9.12
CA GLU A 66 6.95 -4.06 -8.62
C GLU A 66 6.06 -2.88 -8.20
N LEU A 67 5.23 -3.11 -7.20
CA LEU A 67 4.29 -2.10 -6.73
C LEU A 67 5.03 -0.87 -6.22
N SER A 68 4.43 0.29 -6.45
CA SER A 68 4.88 1.55 -5.85
C SER A 68 4.47 1.62 -4.38
N SER A 69 4.88 2.69 -3.70
CA SER A 69 4.27 3.04 -2.43
C SER A 69 2.77 3.24 -2.62
N GLY A 70 1.98 2.77 -1.67
CA GLY A 70 0.53 2.94 -1.69
C GLY A 70 0.11 4.28 -1.13
N ALA A 71 -1.14 4.63 -1.38
CA ALA A 71 -1.74 5.83 -0.84
C ALA A 71 -3.20 5.60 -0.48
N ALA A 72 -3.65 6.26 0.60
CA ALA A 72 -5.05 6.30 0.96
C ALA A 72 -5.75 7.38 0.13
N TYR A 73 -6.80 7.01 -0.57
CA TYR A 73 -7.65 7.95 -1.31
C TYR A 73 -9.09 7.71 -0.91
N LYS A 74 -9.68 8.68 -0.20
CA LYS A 74 -11.00 8.49 0.40
C LYS A 74 -10.99 7.20 1.23
N ASN A 75 -11.86 6.25 0.95
CA ASN A 75 -11.91 4.97 1.66
C ASN A 75 -11.28 3.82 0.86
N LEU A 76 -10.32 4.13 -0.02
CA LEU A 76 -9.71 3.19 -0.93
C LEU A 76 -8.18 3.19 -0.77
N LEU A 77 -7.58 2.07 -1.15
CA LEU A 77 -6.13 1.97 -1.27
C LEU A 77 -5.75 2.06 -2.75
N LEU A 78 -4.80 2.92 -3.08
CA LEU A 78 -4.23 3.02 -4.42
C LEU A 78 -2.80 2.48 -4.41
N VAL A 79 -2.46 1.66 -5.40
CA VAL A 79 -1.08 1.21 -5.64
C VAL A 79 -0.78 1.28 -7.14
N GLY A 80 0.45 1.68 -7.47
CA GLY A 80 0.91 1.69 -8.86
C GLY A 80 1.77 0.45 -9.16
N ASP A 81 1.92 0.14 -10.44
CA ASP A 81 2.75 -0.99 -10.86
C ASP A 81 3.78 -0.62 -11.93
N LEU A 82 4.59 -1.62 -12.33
CA LEU A 82 5.67 -1.42 -13.30
C LEU A 82 5.19 -1.11 -14.71
N ASP A 83 3.94 -1.43 -15.03
CA ASP A 83 3.35 -1.20 -16.35
C ASP A 83 2.62 0.15 -16.45
N GLY A 84 2.65 0.95 -15.39
CA GLY A 84 2.03 2.27 -15.37
C GLY A 84 0.55 2.27 -15.00
N TYR A 85 0.05 1.17 -14.45
CA TYR A 85 -1.31 1.09 -13.94
C TYR A 85 -1.39 1.53 -12.48
N VAL A 86 -2.49 2.19 -12.15
CA VAL A 86 -2.91 2.42 -10.77
C VAL A 86 -4.09 1.48 -10.48
N HIS A 87 -3.92 0.65 -9.46
CA HIS A 87 -4.94 -0.28 -9.00
C HIS A 87 -5.66 0.32 -7.82
N VAL A 88 -6.99 0.17 -7.80
CA VAL A 88 -7.85 0.65 -6.73
C VAL A 88 -8.37 -0.55 -5.95
N ILE A 89 -8.06 -0.60 -4.68
CA ILE A 89 -8.31 -1.77 -3.83
C ILE A 89 -9.24 -1.38 -2.69
N ASN A 90 -10.24 -2.24 -2.44
CA ASN A 90 -11.08 -2.10 -1.25
C ASN A 90 -10.27 -2.55 -0.02
N PRO A 91 -9.97 -1.64 0.93
CA PRO A 91 -9.11 -1.99 2.06
C PRO A 91 -9.75 -2.96 3.05
N MET A 92 -11.07 -3.11 3.02
CA MET A 92 -11.76 -4.03 3.93
C MET A 92 -11.69 -5.48 3.46
N THR A 93 -11.55 -5.71 2.15
CA THR A 93 -11.59 -7.05 1.56
C THR A 93 -10.32 -7.44 0.82
N GLY A 94 -9.49 -6.47 0.42
CA GLY A 94 -8.33 -6.70 -0.43
C GLY A 94 -8.66 -6.92 -1.89
N ILE A 95 -9.93 -6.76 -2.28
CA ILE A 95 -10.39 -7.00 -3.65
C ILE A 95 -10.13 -5.73 -4.48
N THR A 96 -9.56 -5.93 -5.68
CA THR A 96 -9.37 -4.85 -6.64
C THR A 96 -10.72 -4.46 -7.24
N VAL A 97 -11.09 -3.18 -7.11
CA VAL A 97 -12.35 -2.66 -7.62
C VAL A 97 -12.18 -1.91 -8.94
N GLY A 98 -10.96 -1.63 -9.35
CA GLY A 98 -10.70 -0.97 -10.62
C GLY A 98 -9.22 -0.76 -10.85
N ARG A 99 -8.88 -0.41 -12.07
CA ARG A 99 -7.51 -0.03 -12.44
C ARG A 99 -7.55 0.91 -13.63
N LYS A 100 -6.51 1.74 -13.74
CA LYS A 100 -6.36 2.66 -14.86
C LYS A 100 -4.90 2.79 -15.24
N LYS A 101 -4.60 2.69 -16.54
CA LYS A 101 -3.27 2.99 -17.03
C LYS A 101 -3.09 4.51 -17.09
N VAL A 102 -2.13 5.05 -16.35
CA VAL A 102 -1.90 6.48 -16.25
C VAL A 102 -0.57 6.92 -16.85
N SER A 103 0.33 5.97 -17.09
CA SER A 103 1.66 6.25 -17.66
C SER A 103 2.13 5.07 -18.51
N GLY A 104 3.05 5.34 -19.45
CA GLY A 104 3.79 4.29 -20.14
C GLY A 104 5.01 3.80 -19.37
N ASN A 105 5.27 4.38 -18.21
CA ASN A 105 6.44 4.09 -17.37
C ASN A 105 6.00 3.49 -16.03
N PRO A 106 6.91 2.78 -15.33
CA PRO A 106 6.60 2.29 -13.99
C PRO A 106 6.19 3.43 -13.05
N ILE A 107 5.22 3.17 -12.19
CA ILE A 107 4.79 4.14 -11.19
C ILE A 107 5.82 4.13 -10.05
N LYS A 108 6.23 5.33 -9.64
CA LYS A 108 7.20 5.53 -8.56
C LYS A 108 6.50 5.81 -7.23
N ASN A 109 5.51 6.69 -7.25
CA ASN A 109 4.85 7.16 -6.03
C ASN A 109 3.44 7.68 -6.32
N ILE A 110 2.59 7.66 -5.30
CA ILE A 110 1.25 8.24 -5.35
C ILE A 110 1.10 9.11 -4.11
N VAL A 111 0.67 10.36 -4.31
CA VAL A 111 0.39 11.30 -3.24
C VAL A 111 -1.05 11.75 -3.39
N THR A 112 -1.83 11.68 -2.32
CA THR A 112 -3.23 12.10 -2.35
C THR A 112 -3.42 13.39 -1.58
N PHE A 113 -4.23 14.27 -2.14
CA PHE A 113 -4.60 15.52 -1.49
C PHE A 113 -6.02 15.90 -1.94
N ARG A 114 -6.95 16.01 -0.99
CA ARG A 114 -8.35 16.30 -1.25
C ARG A 114 -8.96 15.30 -2.25
N ASP A 115 -9.49 15.78 -3.39
CA ASP A 115 -10.19 14.95 -4.35
C ASP A 115 -9.28 14.35 -5.43
N PHE A 116 -7.98 14.61 -5.36
CA PHE A 116 -7.04 14.17 -6.38
C PHE A 116 -6.00 13.20 -5.83
N ALA A 117 -5.61 12.25 -6.66
CA ALA A 117 -4.41 11.47 -6.48
C ALA A 117 -3.39 11.93 -7.53
N TYR A 118 -2.18 12.24 -7.09
CA TYR A 118 -1.08 12.66 -7.96
C TYR A 118 -0.14 11.49 -8.11
N VAL A 119 -0.05 10.98 -9.33
CA VAL A 119 0.74 9.79 -9.66
C VAL A 119 2.04 10.25 -10.29
N ILE A 120 3.16 9.80 -9.74
CA ILE A 120 4.49 10.15 -10.22
C ILE A 120 5.12 8.88 -10.78
N ASP A 121 5.58 8.93 -12.03
CA ASP A 121 6.23 7.79 -12.66
C ASP A 121 7.76 7.88 -12.54
N GLN A 122 8.46 6.86 -13.02
CA GLN A 122 9.92 6.76 -12.94
C GLN A 122 10.64 7.82 -13.79
N GLU A 123 9.97 8.40 -14.76
CA GLU A 123 10.50 9.49 -15.60
C GLU A 123 10.12 10.87 -15.07
N SER A 124 9.61 10.93 -13.84
CA SER A 124 9.20 12.17 -13.16
C SER A 124 8.01 12.89 -13.79
N ASN A 125 7.21 12.18 -14.58
CA ASN A 125 5.92 12.72 -15.02
C ASN A 125 4.91 12.65 -13.87
N ILE A 126 4.08 13.67 -13.76
CA ILE A 126 3.05 13.75 -12.72
C ILE A 126 1.68 13.80 -13.41
N VAL A 127 0.81 12.87 -13.02
CA VAL A 127 -0.56 12.81 -13.53
C VAL A 127 -1.51 12.96 -12.35
N ALA A 128 -2.44 13.92 -12.44
CA ALA A 128 -3.50 14.08 -11.46
C ALA A 128 -4.72 13.27 -11.90
N ILE A 129 -5.21 12.42 -11.03
CA ILE A 129 -6.42 11.63 -11.30
C ILE A 129 -7.46 11.91 -10.22
N LYS A 130 -8.72 11.83 -10.61
CA LYS A 130 -9.87 11.95 -9.73
C LYS A 130 -10.76 10.74 -9.95
N LEU A 131 -11.10 10.05 -8.88
CA LEU A 131 -11.93 8.86 -8.92
C LEU A 131 -13.37 9.13 -8.48
#